data_410a55974cf717515cbf6c56dfba8f29
#
_entry.id   410a55974cf717515cbf6c56dfba8f29
#
_cell.length_a   1.000
_cell.length_b   1.000
_cell.length_c   1.000
_cell.angle_alpha   90.00
_cell.angle_beta   90.00
_cell.angle_gamma   90.00
#
_symmetry.space_group_name_H-M   'P 1'
#
loop_
_entity.id
_entity.type
_entity.pdbx_description
1 polymer ?
#
loop_
_entity_poly.entity_id
_entity_poly.type
_entity_poly.pdbx_seq_one_letter_code
_entity_poly.pdbx_strand_id
1 'polypeptide(L)'
;MSCSSDELVSRETEQARVAPPTPVGAAQVFGDRLALAEQFTAILTDSGVSHGLIGPREVPRLWERHVLNCAVIHPAIAQGQMVIDVGSGAGLPGLALAIARPDLQIHCVEPMLRRTNWLSIAVAELGLTNVTVHRGRAEHFWGTLSAPVVTARAVARLGELATWCLPLVLPGGCLLAIRGASVAEELEAQRPALRRLGAVDEVIETFGEGVVDPQTTVLRVIMGERRMPRAGLTKKSKAKATRRGAGPAPTVRAATVGPASGQQPAVTRD
;
A
#
# COMPACT_ATOMS: atom_id res chain seq x y z
N MET A 1 30.11 9.36 37.29
CA MET A 1 29.13 10.03 36.42
C MET A 1 28.29 8.93 35.78
N SER A 2 27.17 8.59 36.40
CA SER A 2 26.26 7.57 35.85
C SER A 2 25.24 8.30 34.97
N CYS A 3 25.34 8.11 33.67
CA CYS A 3 24.31 8.54 32.73
C CYS A 3 23.03 7.72 33.05
N SER A 4 21.94 8.37 33.40
CA SER A 4 20.72 7.68 33.80
C SER A 4 20.10 6.98 32.60
N SER A 5 19.51 5.82 32.83
CA SER A 5 18.82 5.02 31.79
C SER A 5 17.72 5.83 31.09
N ASP A 6 17.15 6.80 31.77
CA ASP A 6 16.11 7.70 31.25
C ASP A 6 16.63 8.70 30.21
N GLU A 7 17.89 9.16 30.34
CA GLU A 7 18.52 10.04 29.34
C GLU A 7 18.84 9.27 28.03
N LEU A 8 19.21 8.00 28.13
CA LEU A 8 19.48 7.15 26.95
C LEU A 8 18.17 6.85 26.21
N VAL A 9 17.12 6.50 26.93
CA VAL A 9 15.78 6.25 26.35
C VAL A 9 15.20 7.51 25.69
N SER A 10 15.39 8.70 26.33
CA SER A 10 14.95 9.97 25.74
C SER A 10 15.71 10.32 24.47
N ARG A 11 17.02 10.09 24.41
CA ARG A 11 17.85 10.34 23.21
C ARG A 11 17.55 9.39 22.07
N GLU A 12 17.32 8.11 22.35
CA GLU A 12 16.87 7.13 21.34
C GLU A 12 15.50 7.49 20.78
N THR A 13 14.58 7.96 21.61
CA THR A 13 13.23 8.39 21.18
C THR A 13 13.25 9.68 20.37
N GLU A 14 14.18 10.59 20.65
CA GLU A 14 14.35 11.86 19.93
C GLU A 14 15.05 11.66 18.59
N GLN A 15 16.06 10.79 18.52
CA GLN A 15 16.71 10.39 17.27
C GLN A 15 15.78 9.65 16.31
N ALA A 16 14.80 8.92 16.83
CA ALA A 16 13.76 8.24 16.01
C ALA A 16 12.74 9.20 15.36
N ARG A 17 12.77 10.50 15.69
CA ARG A 17 11.86 11.52 15.13
C ARG A 17 12.44 12.31 13.96
N VAL A 18 13.73 12.12 13.65
CA VAL A 18 14.39 12.78 12.53
C VAL A 18 14.40 11.83 11.33
N ALA A 19 13.83 12.27 10.22
CA ALA A 19 13.86 11.49 8.99
C ALA A 19 15.34 11.24 8.56
N PRO A 20 15.68 10.03 8.10
CA PRO A 20 17.04 9.75 7.65
C PRO A 20 17.38 10.57 6.40
N PRO A 21 18.67 10.89 6.17
CA PRO A 21 19.09 11.65 5.02
C PRO A 21 18.72 10.93 3.72
N THR A 22 18.34 11.72 2.71
CA THR A 22 17.96 11.23 1.38
C THR A 22 19.16 10.61 0.66
N PRO A 23 19.12 9.32 0.30
CA PRO A 23 20.22 8.69 -0.43
C PRO A 23 20.27 9.15 -1.89
N VAL A 24 21.46 9.14 -2.49
CA VAL A 24 21.70 9.58 -3.88
C VAL A 24 20.77 8.86 -4.87
N GLY A 25 20.53 7.56 -4.68
CA GLY A 25 19.67 6.75 -5.54
C GLY A 25 18.18 7.18 -5.54
N ALA A 26 17.74 7.95 -4.54
CA ALA A 26 16.34 8.41 -4.47
C ALA A 26 15.99 9.34 -5.65
N ALA A 27 16.90 10.20 -6.07
CA ALA A 27 16.69 11.10 -7.19
C ALA A 27 16.48 10.34 -8.53
N GLN A 28 17.12 9.18 -8.70
CA GLN A 28 16.97 8.34 -9.89
C GLN A 28 15.55 7.74 -9.99
N VAL A 29 14.94 7.44 -8.84
CA VAL A 29 13.61 6.80 -8.77
C VAL A 29 12.48 7.82 -8.81
N PHE A 30 12.63 8.93 -8.10
CA PHE A 30 11.56 9.90 -7.90
C PHE A 30 11.65 11.14 -8.81
N GLY A 31 12.83 11.42 -9.39
CA GLY A 31 13.02 12.58 -10.28
C GLY A 31 12.50 13.87 -9.66
N ASP A 32 11.65 14.59 -10.39
CA ASP A 32 11.02 15.85 -9.95
C ASP A 32 10.09 15.68 -8.72
N ARG A 33 9.77 14.45 -8.35
CA ARG A 33 8.92 14.15 -7.19
C ARG A 33 9.72 13.75 -5.94
N LEU A 34 11.04 13.95 -5.96
CA LEU A 34 11.93 13.64 -4.84
C LEU A 34 11.48 14.33 -3.55
N ALA A 35 11.16 15.62 -3.61
CA ALA A 35 10.68 16.39 -2.45
C ALA A 35 9.43 15.76 -1.81
N LEU A 36 8.53 15.18 -2.63
CA LEU A 36 7.35 14.50 -2.13
C LEU A 36 7.69 13.15 -1.48
N ALA A 37 8.71 12.45 -1.98
CA ALA A 37 9.21 11.23 -1.35
C ALA A 37 9.91 11.52 0.00
N GLU A 38 10.60 12.65 0.11
CA GLU A 38 11.18 13.15 1.36
C GLU A 38 10.07 13.48 2.37
N GLN A 39 9.03 14.17 1.95
CA GLN A 39 7.86 14.45 2.79
C GLN A 39 7.19 13.16 3.26
N PHE A 40 7.00 12.18 2.38
CA PHE A 40 6.46 10.87 2.76
C PHE A 40 7.35 10.16 3.80
N THR A 41 8.67 10.21 3.62
CA THR A 41 9.63 9.63 4.58
C THR A 41 9.55 10.34 5.94
N ALA A 42 9.35 11.66 5.96
CA ALA A 42 9.15 12.42 7.20
C ALA A 42 7.83 12.01 7.89
N ILE A 43 6.73 11.87 7.15
CA ILE A 43 5.43 11.38 7.67
C ILE A 43 5.58 9.97 8.27
N LEU A 44 6.32 9.08 7.61
CA LEU A 44 6.59 7.73 8.12
C LEU A 44 7.40 7.77 9.42
N THR A 45 8.36 8.68 9.51
CA THR A 45 9.24 8.85 10.68
C THR A 45 8.47 9.35 11.89
N ASP A 46 7.55 10.28 11.71
CA ASP A 46 6.77 10.90 12.79
C ASP A 46 5.48 10.10 13.05
N SER A 47 4.44 10.35 12.25
CA SER A 47 3.12 9.76 12.47
C SER A 47 3.08 8.27 12.17
N GLY A 48 3.89 7.76 11.24
CA GLY A 48 4.01 6.32 10.96
C GLY A 48 4.52 5.55 12.18
N VAL A 49 5.51 6.08 12.88
CA VAL A 49 6.05 5.49 14.11
C VAL A 49 5.05 5.61 15.25
N SER A 50 4.48 6.80 15.49
CA SER A 50 3.55 7.02 16.60
C SER A 50 2.25 6.18 16.47
N HIS A 51 1.86 5.84 15.24
CA HIS A 51 0.73 4.93 14.98
C HIS A 51 1.14 3.44 14.93
N GLY A 52 2.41 3.11 15.16
CA GLY A 52 2.92 1.74 15.14
C GLY A 52 2.83 1.07 13.77
N LEU A 53 2.95 1.83 12.70
CA LEU A 53 3.04 1.35 11.32
C LEU A 53 4.48 1.04 10.93
N ILE A 54 5.42 1.81 11.47
CA ILE A 54 6.86 1.65 11.34
C ILE A 54 7.45 1.45 12.75
N GLY A 55 8.32 0.45 12.89
CA GLY A 55 9.04 0.27 14.14
C GLY A 55 10.09 1.38 14.32
N PRO A 56 10.30 1.93 15.54
CA PRO A 56 11.31 2.98 15.77
C PRO A 56 12.71 2.59 15.26
N ARG A 57 13.08 1.33 15.38
CA ARG A 57 14.37 0.78 14.91
C ARG A 57 14.50 0.70 13.39
N GLU A 58 13.39 0.82 12.65
CA GLU A 58 13.37 0.85 11.18
C GLU A 58 13.59 2.26 10.63
N VAL A 59 13.45 3.32 11.45
CA VAL A 59 13.58 4.71 11.00
C VAL A 59 14.92 4.98 10.29
N PRO A 60 16.09 4.59 10.81
CA PRO A 60 17.36 4.81 10.11
C PRO A 60 17.46 4.12 8.73
N ARG A 61 16.60 3.15 8.47
CA ARG A 61 16.61 2.31 7.27
C ARG A 61 15.38 2.55 6.38
N LEU A 62 14.60 3.63 6.65
CA LEU A 62 13.34 3.90 5.94
C LEU A 62 13.52 4.00 4.43
N TRP A 63 14.57 4.69 3.97
CA TRP A 63 14.83 4.79 2.55
C TRP A 63 15.12 3.44 1.91
N GLU A 64 16.13 2.76 2.39
CA GLU A 64 16.64 1.54 1.75
C GLU A 64 15.68 0.36 1.88
N ARG A 65 15.11 0.15 3.08
CA ARG A 65 14.28 -1.03 3.34
C ARG A 65 12.79 -0.83 3.06
N HIS A 66 12.34 0.42 2.95
CA HIS A 66 10.92 0.70 2.84
C HIS A 66 10.59 1.56 1.62
N VAL A 67 10.97 2.81 1.55
CA VAL A 67 10.53 3.74 0.51
C VAL A 67 11.12 3.37 -0.85
N LEU A 68 12.44 3.30 -0.97
CA LEU A 68 13.11 2.92 -2.22
C LEU A 68 12.86 1.46 -2.57
N ASN A 69 12.98 0.54 -1.59
CA ASN A 69 12.69 -0.88 -1.79
C ASN A 69 11.31 -1.13 -2.43
N CYS A 70 10.34 -0.29 -2.10
CA CYS A 70 9.00 -0.35 -2.69
C CYS A 70 8.89 0.37 -4.04
N ALA A 71 9.56 1.50 -4.19
CA ALA A 71 9.45 2.32 -5.39
C ALA A 71 10.21 1.74 -6.60
N VAL A 72 11.38 1.11 -6.39
CA VAL A 72 12.23 0.58 -7.47
C VAL A 72 11.58 -0.46 -8.38
N ILE A 73 10.44 -1.02 -7.98
CA ILE A 73 9.67 -1.96 -8.80
C ILE A 73 8.83 -1.25 -9.90
N HIS A 74 8.80 0.08 -9.92
CA HIS A 74 7.96 0.86 -10.85
C HIS A 74 8.19 0.53 -12.34
N PRO A 75 9.39 0.12 -12.82
CA PRO A 75 9.58 -0.24 -14.22
C PRO A 75 8.83 -1.51 -14.63
N ALA A 76 8.44 -2.35 -13.66
CA ALA A 76 7.63 -3.55 -13.89
C ALA A 76 6.16 -3.25 -14.25
N ILE A 77 5.74 -1.98 -14.15
CA ILE A 77 4.35 -1.54 -14.32
C ILE A 77 4.26 -0.64 -15.55
N ALA A 78 3.43 -1.01 -16.53
CA ALA A 78 3.24 -0.23 -17.74
C ALA A 78 2.59 1.14 -17.45
N GLN A 79 2.74 2.06 -18.39
CA GLN A 79 2.24 3.43 -18.24
C GLN A 79 0.71 3.47 -18.09
N GLY A 80 0.23 4.32 -17.20
CA GLY A 80 -1.19 4.61 -16.99
C GLY A 80 -2.00 3.46 -16.37
N GLN A 81 -1.35 2.41 -15.87
CA GLN A 81 -2.07 1.26 -15.33
C GLN A 81 -2.68 1.53 -13.94
N MET A 82 -3.78 0.82 -13.68
CA MET A 82 -4.32 0.65 -12.34
C MET A 82 -3.52 -0.41 -11.58
N VAL A 83 -3.22 -0.11 -10.33
CA VAL A 83 -2.51 -1.01 -9.39
C VAL A 83 -3.33 -1.13 -8.11
N ILE A 84 -3.55 -2.36 -7.65
CA ILE A 84 -4.12 -2.61 -6.33
C ILE A 84 -3.00 -3.03 -5.39
N ASP A 85 -2.82 -2.28 -4.30
CA ASP A 85 -1.88 -2.62 -3.22
C ASP A 85 -2.64 -3.28 -2.08
N VAL A 86 -2.38 -4.57 -1.85
CA VAL A 86 -3.08 -5.38 -0.85
C VAL A 86 -2.32 -5.42 0.46
N GLY A 87 -2.98 -4.98 1.53
CA GLY A 87 -2.36 -4.85 2.84
C GLY A 87 -1.42 -3.66 2.91
N SER A 88 -1.86 -2.51 2.40
CA SER A 88 -1.03 -1.31 2.22
C SER A 88 -0.35 -0.80 3.49
N GLY A 89 -0.92 -1.05 4.67
CA GLY A 89 -0.33 -0.71 5.97
C GLY A 89 0.08 0.75 6.08
N ALA A 90 1.39 1.00 6.03
CA ALA A 90 1.99 2.35 6.00
C ALA A 90 2.04 2.96 4.58
N GLY A 91 1.27 2.44 3.63
CA GLY A 91 1.29 2.89 2.23
C GLY A 91 2.44 2.31 1.40
N LEU A 92 2.92 1.13 1.77
CA LEU A 92 4.08 0.50 1.14
C LEU A 92 3.72 -0.88 0.56
N PRO A 93 3.76 -1.05 -0.78
CA PRO A 93 4.39 -0.17 -1.77
C PRO A 93 3.50 0.94 -2.37
N GLY A 94 2.19 0.96 -2.12
CA GLY A 94 1.22 1.78 -2.84
C GLY A 94 1.57 3.27 -2.94
N LEU A 95 1.84 3.96 -1.81
CA LEU A 95 2.16 5.41 -1.84
C LEU A 95 3.54 5.67 -2.44
N ALA A 96 4.53 4.80 -2.19
CA ALA A 96 5.84 4.94 -2.82
C ALA A 96 5.74 4.86 -4.35
N LEU A 97 4.92 3.96 -4.89
CA LEU A 97 4.63 3.85 -6.32
C LEU A 97 3.83 5.05 -6.83
N ALA A 98 2.83 5.53 -6.09
CA ALA A 98 2.04 6.71 -6.46
C ALA A 98 2.89 7.98 -6.58
N ILE A 99 3.90 8.11 -5.73
CA ILE A 99 4.86 9.22 -5.77
C ILE A 99 5.79 9.07 -6.97
N ALA A 100 6.40 7.90 -7.17
CA ALA A 100 7.34 7.65 -8.27
C ALA A 100 6.65 7.72 -9.65
N ARG A 101 5.37 7.35 -9.74
CA ARG A 101 4.62 7.20 -10.98
C ARG A 101 3.24 7.88 -10.87
N PRO A 102 3.16 9.20 -11.08
CA PRO A 102 1.90 9.95 -11.01
C PRO A 102 0.89 9.57 -12.10
N ASP A 103 1.33 8.87 -13.12
CA ASP A 103 0.50 8.33 -14.19
C ASP A 103 -0.29 7.07 -13.77
N LEU A 104 0.13 6.35 -12.72
CA LEU A 104 -0.57 5.18 -12.21
C LEU A 104 -1.79 5.56 -11.37
N GLN A 105 -2.80 4.69 -11.36
CA GLN A 105 -3.94 4.78 -10.44
C GLN A 105 -3.77 3.72 -9.35
N ILE A 106 -3.52 4.15 -8.13
CA ILE A 106 -3.22 3.26 -7.00
C ILE A 106 -4.46 3.08 -6.12
N HIS A 107 -4.84 1.84 -5.90
CA HIS A 107 -5.92 1.45 -4.99
C HIS A 107 -5.33 0.72 -3.78
N CYS A 108 -5.23 1.42 -2.65
CA CYS A 108 -4.73 0.85 -1.40
C CYS A 108 -5.86 0.09 -0.68
N VAL A 109 -5.68 -1.21 -0.43
CA VAL A 109 -6.65 -2.07 0.29
C VAL A 109 -6.07 -2.43 1.65
N GLU A 110 -6.72 -1.98 2.73
CA GLU A 110 -6.27 -2.21 4.11
C GLU A 110 -7.48 -2.49 5.03
N PRO A 111 -7.50 -3.60 5.79
CA PRO A 111 -8.65 -3.95 6.62
C PRO A 111 -8.77 -3.14 7.93
N MET A 112 -7.66 -2.64 8.48
CA MET A 112 -7.66 -2.01 9.79
C MET A 112 -8.06 -0.53 9.71
N LEU A 113 -9.15 -0.15 10.37
CA LEU A 113 -9.66 1.24 10.39
C LEU A 113 -8.58 2.27 10.75
N ARG A 114 -7.76 1.98 11.77
CA ARG A 114 -6.70 2.90 12.18
C ARG A 114 -5.69 3.15 11.06
N ARG A 115 -5.33 2.10 10.30
CA ARG A 115 -4.39 2.20 9.19
C ARG A 115 -5.00 2.90 7.97
N THR A 116 -6.26 2.61 7.64
CA THR A 116 -6.95 3.31 6.53
C THR A 116 -7.15 4.78 6.83
N ASN A 117 -7.46 5.16 8.08
CA ASN A 117 -7.55 6.57 8.47
C ASN A 117 -6.18 7.26 8.30
N TRP A 118 -5.11 6.65 8.79
CA TRP A 118 -3.76 7.17 8.63
C TRP A 118 -3.37 7.31 7.15
N LEU A 119 -3.63 6.28 6.33
CA LEU A 119 -3.40 6.34 4.88
C LEU A 119 -4.14 7.50 4.21
N SER A 120 -5.42 7.71 4.58
CA SER A 120 -6.22 8.80 4.02
C SER A 120 -5.65 10.17 4.38
N ILE A 121 -5.15 10.33 5.62
CA ILE A 121 -4.47 11.56 6.06
C ILE A 121 -3.18 11.75 5.29
N ALA A 122 -2.33 10.72 5.18
CA ALA A 122 -1.06 10.79 4.44
C ALA A 122 -1.28 11.11 2.96
N VAL A 123 -2.29 10.52 2.31
CA VAL A 123 -2.67 10.81 0.92
C VAL A 123 -3.07 12.28 0.75
N ALA A 124 -3.87 12.82 1.67
CA ALA A 124 -4.30 14.22 1.64
C ALA A 124 -3.13 15.19 1.88
N GLU A 125 -2.28 14.90 2.87
CA GLU A 125 -1.11 15.71 3.22
C GLU A 125 -0.07 15.76 2.08
N LEU A 126 0.14 14.61 1.39
CA LEU A 126 1.00 14.51 0.22
C LEU A 126 0.36 15.06 -1.07
N GLY A 127 -0.92 15.43 -1.06
CA GLY A 127 -1.64 15.91 -2.24
C GLY A 127 -1.72 14.87 -3.37
N LEU A 128 -1.74 13.56 -3.06
CA LEU A 128 -1.79 12.49 -4.05
C LEU A 128 -3.21 12.35 -4.63
N THR A 129 -3.41 12.78 -5.86
CA THR A 129 -4.69 12.71 -6.58
C THR A 129 -4.91 11.37 -7.28
N ASN A 130 -3.87 10.55 -7.37
CA ASN A 130 -3.85 9.26 -8.05
C ASN A 130 -3.98 8.05 -7.09
N VAL A 131 -4.40 8.28 -5.84
CA VAL A 131 -4.57 7.24 -4.82
C VAL A 131 -6.00 7.18 -4.31
N THR A 132 -6.55 5.97 -4.21
CA THR A 132 -7.83 5.68 -3.56
C THR A 132 -7.61 4.68 -2.43
N VAL A 133 -8.11 4.99 -1.23
CA VAL A 133 -8.00 4.10 -0.06
C VAL A 133 -9.30 3.33 0.15
N HIS A 134 -9.20 2.00 0.20
CA HIS A 134 -10.31 1.08 0.43
C HIS A 134 -10.16 0.38 1.77
N ARG A 135 -11.18 0.51 2.63
CA ARG A 135 -11.21 -0.22 3.88
C ARG A 135 -11.89 -1.57 3.72
N GLY A 136 -11.12 -2.65 3.87
CA GLY A 136 -11.63 -4.00 3.81
C GLY A 136 -10.52 -5.03 3.62
N ARG A 137 -10.87 -6.30 3.79
CA ARG A 137 -10.00 -7.40 3.37
C ARG A 137 -10.09 -7.55 1.86
N ALA A 138 -9.04 -8.07 1.23
CA ALA A 138 -8.99 -8.29 -0.21
C ALA A 138 -10.22 -9.07 -0.74
N GLU A 139 -10.69 -10.06 0.04
CA GLU A 139 -11.82 -10.91 -0.31
C GLU A 139 -13.15 -10.15 -0.44
N HIS A 140 -13.30 -9.02 0.25
CA HIS A 140 -14.49 -8.16 0.13
C HIS A 140 -14.61 -7.48 -1.22
N PHE A 141 -13.50 -7.36 -1.93
CA PHE A 141 -13.41 -6.66 -3.22
C PHE A 141 -13.39 -7.62 -4.42
N TRP A 142 -13.39 -8.94 -4.19
CA TRP A 142 -13.44 -9.92 -5.28
C TRP A 142 -14.70 -9.73 -6.13
N GLY A 143 -14.49 -9.54 -7.44
CA GLY A 143 -15.56 -9.32 -8.40
C GLY A 143 -16.07 -7.88 -8.49
N THR A 144 -15.62 -6.98 -7.61
CA THR A 144 -15.97 -5.55 -7.65
C THR A 144 -14.79 -4.65 -7.94
N LEU A 145 -13.57 -5.06 -7.57
CA LEU A 145 -12.31 -4.38 -7.88
C LEU A 145 -11.38 -5.38 -8.56
N SER A 146 -10.73 -4.97 -9.64
CA SER A 146 -9.68 -5.75 -10.31
C SER A 146 -8.77 -4.85 -11.12
N ALA A 147 -7.49 -5.20 -11.22
CA ALA A 147 -6.47 -4.43 -11.90
C ALA A 147 -5.54 -5.32 -12.73
N PRO A 148 -4.86 -4.76 -13.76
CA PRO A 148 -3.80 -5.46 -14.47
C PRO A 148 -2.64 -5.85 -13.56
N VAL A 149 -2.36 -5.04 -12.54
CA VAL A 149 -1.30 -5.27 -11.56
C VAL A 149 -1.87 -5.23 -10.15
N VAL A 150 -1.52 -6.25 -9.36
CA VAL A 150 -1.74 -6.27 -7.92
C VAL A 150 -0.38 -6.32 -7.24
N THR A 151 -0.16 -5.52 -6.21
CA THR A 151 1.07 -5.54 -5.41
C THR A 151 0.77 -5.96 -3.99
N ALA A 152 1.77 -6.53 -3.33
CA ALA A 152 1.73 -6.77 -1.89
C ALA A 152 3.14 -6.90 -1.33
N ARG A 153 3.33 -6.49 -0.07
CA ARG A 153 4.60 -6.61 0.66
C ARG A 153 4.36 -7.11 2.08
N ALA A 154 5.11 -8.13 2.49
CA ALA A 154 5.19 -8.62 3.89
C ALA A 154 3.84 -8.91 4.59
N VAL A 155 2.81 -9.31 3.84
CA VAL A 155 1.44 -9.45 4.39
C VAL A 155 1.20 -10.86 4.94
N ALA A 156 1.73 -11.91 4.27
CA ALA A 156 1.51 -13.31 4.61
C ALA A 156 2.50 -14.25 3.90
N ARG A 157 2.41 -15.56 4.19
CA ARG A 157 3.08 -16.59 3.38
C ARG A 157 2.52 -16.61 1.96
N LEU A 158 3.33 -17.02 0.98
CA LEU A 158 2.99 -16.93 -0.45
C LEU A 158 1.64 -17.56 -0.81
N GLY A 159 1.31 -18.74 -0.30
CA GLY A 159 0.05 -19.41 -0.63
C GLY A 159 -1.20 -18.64 -0.16
N GLU A 160 -1.14 -18.06 1.03
CA GLU A 160 -2.21 -17.25 1.59
C GLU A 160 -2.33 -15.91 0.84
N LEU A 161 -1.18 -15.24 0.61
CA LEU A 161 -1.10 -14.02 -0.18
C LEU A 161 -1.71 -14.20 -1.57
N ALA A 162 -1.35 -15.27 -2.26
CA ALA A 162 -1.87 -15.58 -3.58
C ALA A 162 -3.40 -15.76 -3.55
N THR A 163 -3.94 -16.43 -2.53
CA THR A 163 -5.38 -16.61 -2.37
C THR A 163 -6.12 -15.28 -2.25
N TRP A 164 -5.53 -14.28 -1.58
CA TRP A 164 -6.13 -12.96 -1.43
C TRP A 164 -5.99 -12.10 -2.68
N CYS A 165 -4.82 -12.13 -3.32
CA CYS A 165 -4.44 -11.20 -4.38
C CYS A 165 -4.85 -11.63 -5.77
N LEU A 166 -4.67 -12.92 -6.14
CA LEU A 166 -4.90 -13.37 -7.52
C LEU A 166 -6.35 -13.18 -8.02
N PRO A 167 -7.41 -13.29 -7.17
CA PRO A 167 -8.76 -12.96 -7.61
C PRO A 167 -8.99 -11.49 -7.97
N LEU A 168 -8.09 -10.58 -7.57
CA LEU A 168 -8.10 -9.15 -7.92
C LEU A 168 -7.34 -8.85 -9.21
N VAL A 169 -6.51 -9.79 -9.70
CA VAL A 169 -5.76 -9.63 -10.95
C VAL A 169 -6.66 -9.88 -12.14
N LEU A 170 -6.63 -8.99 -13.12
CA LEU A 170 -7.31 -9.18 -14.41
C LEU A 170 -6.69 -10.35 -15.19
N PRO A 171 -7.43 -11.02 -16.09
CA PRO A 171 -6.85 -11.96 -17.05
C PRO A 171 -5.68 -11.34 -17.81
N GLY A 172 -4.57 -12.08 -17.95
CA GLY A 172 -3.33 -11.58 -18.56
C GLY A 172 -2.51 -10.61 -17.69
N GLY A 173 -3.03 -10.20 -16.52
CA GLY A 173 -2.32 -9.35 -15.56
C GLY A 173 -1.40 -10.14 -14.63
N CYS A 174 -0.82 -9.47 -13.63
CA CYS A 174 0.11 -10.10 -12.70
C CYS A 174 -0.02 -9.62 -11.26
N LEU A 175 0.40 -10.48 -10.33
CA LEU A 175 0.75 -10.11 -8.96
C LEU A 175 2.26 -9.82 -8.91
N LEU A 176 2.65 -8.68 -8.36
CA LEU A 176 4.03 -8.31 -8.02
C LEU A 176 4.18 -8.38 -6.49
N ALA A 177 4.64 -9.50 -5.99
CA ALA A 177 4.85 -9.71 -4.55
C ALA A 177 6.30 -9.38 -4.18
N ILE A 178 6.51 -8.32 -3.37
CA ILE A 178 7.83 -8.00 -2.81
C ILE A 178 8.13 -9.03 -1.71
N ARG A 179 9.23 -9.78 -1.88
CA ARG A 179 9.58 -10.91 -1.01
C ARG A 179 11.03 -10.81 -0.54
N GLY A 180 11.38 -11.65 0.45
CA GLY A 180 12.76 -11.84 0.92
C GLY A 180 13.47 -12.96 0.18
N ALA A 181 14.66 -13.32 0.67
CA ALA A 181 15.56 -14.29 0.05
C ALA A 181 14.96 -15.73 -0.06
N SER A 182 13.99 -16.08 0.80
CA SER A 182 13.34 -17.41 0.78
C SER A 182 12.30 -17.60 -0.33
N VAL A 183 12.11 -16.62 -1.21
CA VAL A 183 11.04 -16.64 -2.21
C VAL A 183 11.11 -17.84 -3.17
N ALA A 184 12.29 -18.31 -3.51
CA ALA A 184 12.48 -19.47 -4.39
C ALA A 184 11.92 -20.76 -3.75
N GLU A 185 12.23 -20.98 -2.49
CA GLU A 185 11.74 -22.14 -1.73
C GLU A 185 10.21 -22.07 -1.51
N GLU A 186 9.71 -20.86 -1.18
CA GLU A 186 8.28 -20.62 -1.04
C GLU A 186 7.53 -20.87 -2.37
N LEU A 187 8.10 -20.45 -3.49
CA LEU A 187 7.52 -20.64 -4.82
C LEU A 187 7.41 -22.12 -5.17
N GLU A 188 8.48 -22.88 -5.02
CA GLU A 188 8.45 -24.33 -5.31
C GLU A 188 7.38 -25.04 -4.48
N ALA A 189 7.27 -24.74 -3.19
CA ALA A 189 6.25 -25.32 -2.31
C ALA A 189 4.82 -24.92 -2.70
N GLN A 190 4.62 -23.73 -3.25
CA GLN A 190 3.29 -23.16 -3.53
C GLN A 190 2.88 -23.20 -5.01
N ARG A 191 3.76 -23.58 -5.93
CA ARG A 191 3.48 -23.64 -7.39
C ARG A 191 2.18 -24.37 -7.73
N PRO A 192 1.88 -25.56 -7.15
CA PRO A 192 0.60 -26.24 -7.40
C PRO A 192 -0.63 -25.44 -6.96
N ALA A 193 -0.51 -24.64 -5.88
CA ALA A 193 -1.58 -23.79 -5.40
C ALA A 193 -1.78 -22.58 -6.33
N LEU A 194 -0.71 -21.96 -6.79
CA LEU A 194 -0.75 -20.86 -7.75
C LEU A 194 -1.43 -21.28 -9.05
N ARG A 195 -1.08 -22.46 -9.60
CA ARG A 195 -1.73 -23.01 -10.80
C ARG A 195 -3.23 -23.24 -10.62
N ARG A 196 -3.66 -23.73 -9.45
CA ARG A 196 -5.12 -23.88 -9.14
C ARG A 196 -5.85 -22.55 -9.07
N LEU A 197 -5.15 -21.46 -8.73
CA LEU A 197 -5.70 -20.10 -8.71
C LEU A 197 -5.71 -19.43 -10.09
N GLY A 198 -5.16 -20.08 -11.13
CA GLY A 198 -5.15 -19.59 -12.50
C GLY A 198 -3.84 -18.93 -12.93
N ALA A 199 -2.77 -19.06 -12.14
CA ALA A 199 -1.44 -18.65 -12.57
C ALA A 199 -0.95 -19.55 -13.72
N VAL A 200 -0.34 -18.95 -14.72
CA VAL A 200 0.23 -19.65 -15.89
C VAL A 200 1.75 -19.59 -15.93
N ASP A 201 2.33 -18.60 -15.25
CA ASP A 201 3.78 -18.44 -15.16
C ASP A 201 4.18 -17.72 -13.88
N GLU A 202 5.40 -17.96 -13.40
CA GLU A 202 6.01 -17.33 -12.24
C GLU A 202 7.47 -17.00 -12.52
N VAL A 203 7.87 -15.75 -12.26
CA VAL A 203 9.24 -15.25 -12.44
C VAL A 203 9.72 -14.55 -11.20
N ILE A 204 10.94 -14.84 -10.75
CA ILE A 204 11.62 -14.09 -9.71
C ILE A 204 12.51 -13.05 -10.37
N GLU A 205 12.28 -11.79 -10.08
CA GLU A 205 12.99 -10.64 -10.61
C GLU A 205 13.64 -9.84 -9.50
N THR A 206 14.70 -9.10 -9.82
CA THR A 206 15.32 -8.15 -8.89
C THR A 206 15.30 -6.76 -9.50
N PHE A 207 15.08 -5.75 -8.64
CA PHE A 207 15.00 -4.34 -9.03
C PHE A 207 15.87 -3.47 -8.13
N GLY A 208 16.28 -2.31 -8.65
CA GLY A 208 16.99 -1.30 -7.87
C GLY A 208 18.50 -1.50 -7.87
N GLU A 209 19.08 -2.06 -8.94
CA GLU A 209 20.54 -2.12 -9.12
C GLU A 209 21.14 -0.71 -9.04
N GLY A 210 22.19 -0.55 -8.21
CA GLY A 210 22.82 0.76 -7.96
C GLY A 210 21.98 1.75 -7.15
N VAL A 211 20.77 1.39 -6.72
CA VAL A 211 19.85 2.24 -5.94
C VAL A 211 19.63 1.70 -4.53
N VAL A 212 19.39 0.40 -4.41
CA VAL A 212 19.17 -0.27 -3.11
C VAL A 212 20.06 -1.51 -3.00
N ASP A 213 20.59 -1.74 -1.81
CA ASP A 213 21.40 -2.91 -1.48
C ASP A 213 20.89 -3.56 -0.16
N PRO A 214 20.47 -4.83 -0.19
CA PRO A 214 20.31 -5.67 -1.38
C PRO A 214 19.19 -5.20 -2.30
N GLN A 215 19.27 -5.58 -3.59
CA GLN A 215 18.20 -5.35 -4.57
C GLN A 215 16.85 -5.88 -4.09
N THR A 216 15.78 -5.24 -4.52
CA THR A 216 14.42 -5.67 -4.18
C THR A 216 14.04 -6.91 -4.98
N THR A 217 13.77 -8.00 -4.29
CA THR A 217 13.29 -9.25 -4.90
C THR A 217 11.77 -9.22 -5.03
N VAL A 218 11.28 -9.49 -6.23
CA VAL A 218 9.86 -9.55 -6.58
C VAL A 218 9.54 -10.91 -7.19
N LEU A 219 8.52 -11.57 -6.67
CA LEU A 219 7.88 -12.67 -7.35
C LEU A 219 6.74 -12.12 -8.22
N ARG A 220 6.89 -12.23 -9.53
CA ARG A 220 5.83 -11.96 -10.51
C ARG A 220 5.06 -13.25 -10.76
N VAL A 221 3.76 -13.25 -10.48
CA VAL A 221 2.84 -14.34 -10.81
C VAL A 221 1.91 -13.87 -11.91
N ILE A 222 1.99 -14.49 -13.08
CA ILE A 222 1.23 -14.12 -14.29
C ILE A 222 -0.06 -14.91 -14.34
N MET A 223 -1.19 -14.21 -14.53
CA MET A 223 -2.50 -14.80 -14.67
C MET A 223 -2.80 -15.17 -16.12
N GLY A 224 -3.45 -16.33 -16.32
CA GLY A 224 -3.93 -16.74 -17.63
C GLY A 224 -4.98 -15.78 -18.19
N GLU A 225 -5.11 -15.77 -19.54
CA GLU A 225 -6.07 -14.94 -20.28
C GLU A 225 -7.55 -15.28 -19.96
N ARG A 226 -7.82 -16.49 -19.46
CA ARG A 226 -9.16 -16.91 -19.05
C ARG A 226 -9.22 -17.03 -17.54
N ARG A 227 -10.19 -16.36 -16.91
CA ARG A 227 -10.53 -16.67 -15.53
C ARG A 227 -10.98 -18.13 -15.46
N MET A 228 -10.26 -18.95 -14.71
CA MET A 228 -10.78 -20.29 -14.36
C MET A 228 -12.11 -20.11 -13.64
N PRO A 229 -13.13 -20.91 -13.99
CA PRO A 229 -14.37 -20.93 -13.21
C PRO A 229 -14.02 -21.17 -11.75
N ARG A 230 -14.57 -20.38 -10.85
CA ARG A 230 -14.36 -20.56 -9.40
C ARG A 230 -14.77 -21.96 -9.00
N ALA A 231 -13.85 -22.93 -9.00
CA ALA A 231 -14.10 -24.25 -8.45
C ALA A 231 -14.28 -24.10 -6.94
N GLY A 232 -15.54 -24.02 -6.53
CA GLY A 232 -16.02 -24.41 -5.22
C GLY A 232 -15.38 -23.75 -4.00
N LEU A 233 -15.45 -22.41 -3.85
CA LEU A 233 -15.52 -21.81 -2.53
C LEU A 233 -16.95 -22.01 -1.99
N THR A 234 -17.28 -23.25 -1.64
CA THR A 234 -18.54 -23.56 -0.95
C THR A 234 -18.52 -22.83 0.40
N LYS A 235 -19.47 -21.91 0.55
CA LYS A 235 -19.86 -21.32 1.84
C LYS A 235 -20.14 -22.45 2.85
N LYS A 236 -19.16 -22.84 3.65
CA LYS A 236 -19.37 -23.51 4.91
C LYS A 236 -19.35 -22.48 6.03
N SER A 237 -20.47 -21.79 6.20
CA SER A 237 -20.91 -21.30 7.49
C SER A 237 -22.42 -21.09 7.44
N LYS A 238 -23.17 -22.16 7.72
CA LYS A 238 -24.53 -22.04 8.25
C LYS A 238 -24.41 -21.53 9.68
N ALA A 239 -24.27 -20.23 9.87
CA ALA A 239 -24.56 -19.61 11.14
C ALA A 239 -26.08 -19.50 11.24
N LYS A 240 -26.60 -20.11 12.29
CA LYS A 240 -27.96 -20.15 12.76
C LYS A 240 -28.50 -18.71 12.90
N ALA A 241 -29.33 -18.25 11.97
CA ALA A 241 -29.98 -16.96 12.03
C ALA A 241 -31.12 -17.04 13.06
N THR A 242 -30.91 -16.48 14.22
CA THR A 242 -32.01 -16.06 15.12
C THR A 242 -32.58 -14.75 14.54
N ARG A 243 -33.84 -14.81 14.12
CA ARG A 243 -34.65 -13.66 13.72
C ARG A 243 -34.73 -12.65 14.87
N ARG A 244 -34.22 -11.44 14.66
CA ARG A 244 -34.70 -10.23 15.35
C ARG A 244 -34.63 -9.06 14.36
N GLY A 245 -35.82 -8.49 14.14
CA GLY A 245 -36.22 -7.15 13.74
C GLY A 245 -35.34 -6.33 12.80
N ALA A 246 -35.84 -6.13 11.60
CA ALA A 246 -35.35 -5.15 10.65
C ALA A 246 -35.75 -3.74 11.10
N GLY A 247 -34.77 -2.87 11.35
CA GLY A 247 -34.93 -1.41 11.38
C GLY A 247 -34.25 -0.84 10.10
N PRO A 248 -34.80 0.23 9.50
CA PRO A 248 -34.28 0.74 8.23
C PRO A 248 -32.94 1.44 8.38
N ALA A 249 -32.08 1.28 7.37
CA ALA A 249 -30.77 1.91 7.26
C ALA A 249 -30.87 3.45 7.18
N PRO A 250 -29.95 4.20 7.81
CA PRO A 250 -29.91 5.64 7.63
C PRO A 250 -29.25 6.00 6.30
N THR A 251 -29.99 6.69 5.45
CA THR A 251 -29.52 7.32 4.22
C THR A 251 -28.64 8.52 4.59
N VAL A 252 -27.38 8.50 4.26
CA VAL A 252 -26.51 9.68 4.38
C VAL A 252 -26.74 10.56 3.14
N ARG A 253 -27.42 11.70 3.36
CA ARG A 253 -27.54 12.78 2.37
C ARG A 253 -26.20 13.52 2.28
N ALA A 254 -25.74 13.71 1.05
CA ALA A 254 -24.65 14.61 0.74
C ALA A 254 -25.03 16.05 1.13
N ALA A 255 -24.19 16.70 1.92
CA ALA A 255 -24.34 18.11 2.25
C ALA A 255 -23.85 18.95 1.06
N THR A 256 -24.80 19.56 0.38
CA THR A 256 -24.55 20.64 -0.60
C THR A 256 -24.20 21.91 0.18
N VAL A 257 -22.97 22.39 0.02
CA VAL A 257 -22.54 23.71 0.50
C VAL A 257 -23.08 24.74 -0.51
N GLY A 258 -24.06 25.54 -0.08
CA GLY A 258 -24.55 26.68 -0.82
C GLY A 258 -23.59 27.87 -0.73
N PRO A 259 -23.60 28.79 -1.71
CA PRO A 259 -22.66 29.91 -1.75
C PRO A 259 -23.00 30.99 -0.70
N ALA A 260 -21.94 31.41 0.01
CA ALA A 260 -22.01 32.52 0.96
C ALA A 260 -22.28 33.85 0.19
N SER A 261 -23.38 34.49 0.54
CA SER A 261 -23.74 35.80 0.11
C SER A 261 -22.77 36.86 0.70
N GLY A 262 -22.03 37.53 -0.19
CA GLY A 262 -21.19 38.67 0.16
C GLY A 262 -22.02 39.88 0.58
N GLN A 263 -21.77 40.37 1.78
CA GLN A 263 -22.14 41.75 2.17
C GLN A 263 -20.91 42.63 2.04
N GLN A 264 -20.97 43.60 1.12
CA GLN A 264 -20.03 44.72 1.02
C GLN A 264 -20.30 45.72 2.17
N PRO A 265 -19.28 46.26 2.83
CA PRO A 265 -19.47 47.45 3.69
C PRO A 265 -19.50 48.71 2.87
N ALA A 266 -20.46 49.59 3.21
CA ALA A 266 -20.67 50.89 2.62
C ALA A 266 -19.47 51.83 2.89
N VAL A 267 -19.05 52.52 1.82
CA VAL A 267 -18.09 53.64 1.89
C VAL A 267 -18.88 54.89 2.27
N THR A 268 -18.62 55.44 3.45
CA THR A 268 -18.98 56.84 3.78
C THR A 268 -17.85 57.74 3.35
N ARG A 269 -18.24 58.71 2.48
CA ARG A 269 -17.45 59.90 2.19
C ARG A 269 -17.73 60.94 3.29
N ASP A 270 -16.69 61.48 3.85
CA ASP A 270 -16.47 62.91 4.12
C ASP A 270 -14.98 63.17 4.21
#